data_8888b88717854959af3fd845e5e4c8cf
#
_entry.id   8888b88717854959af3fd845e5e4c8cf
#
_cell.length_a   1.000
_cell.length_b   1.000
_cell.length_c   1.000
_cell.angle_alpha   90.00
_cell.angle_beta   90.00
_cell.angle_gamma   90.00
#
_symmetry.space_group_name_H-M   'P 1'
#
loop_
_entity.id
_entity.type
_entity.pdbx_description
1 polymer ?
#
loop_
_entity_poly.entity_id
_entity_poly.type
_entity_poly.pdbx_seq_one_letter_code
_entity_poly.pdbx_strand_id
1 'polypeptide(L)'
;MNGANKMEKSSDELQHPRRNLGQRFRAQSERFMKLASKDPERKYENLAWAEQNSRQAILHDFTDYRNWLILARTKKMLEDSNGLKLVLEDLFTVLGRDPENLTQLVDLDYLNLGEELLSATLLRDPLDPDEWWEKINEKSIDVELELFKERCKLLDFRDARANIVYGRRLERIIRDGREEL
;
A
#
# COMPACT_ATOMS: atom_id res chain seq x y z
N MET A 1 -25.49 22.90 -13.61
CA MET A 1 -24.09 22.49 -13.48
C MET A 1 -23.73 21.77 -12.17
N ASN A 2 -24.49 21.91 -11.11
CA ASN A 2 -24.20 21.21 -9.83
C ASN A 2 -24.70 19.77 -9.74
N GLY A 3 -25.51 19.29 -10.68
CA GLY A 3 -26.07 17.94 -10.66
C GLY A 3 -25.12 16.85 -11.20
N ALA A 4 -24.33 17.16 -12.21
CA ALA A 4 -23.39 16.20 -12.81
C ALA A 4 -22.24 15.85 -11.88
N ASN A 5 -21.73 16.83 -11.11
CA ASN A 5 -20.64 16.62 -10.17
C ASN A 5 -21.04 15.80 -8.93
N LYS A 6 -22.35 15.83 -8.59
CA LYS A 6 -22.90 15.05 -7.47
C LYS A 6 -23.19 13.59 -7.88
N MET A 7 -23.53 13.37 -9.16
CA MET A 7 -23.72 12.02 -9.72
C MET A 7 -22.40 11.29 -9.93
N GLU A 8 -21.34 11.98 -10.38
CA GLU A 8 -19.99 11.38 -10.52
C GLU A 8 -19.40 10.97 -9.18
N LYS A 9 -19.52 11.81 -8.13
CA LYS A 9 -19.10 11.44 -6.77
C LYS A 9 -19.88 10.26 -6.22
N SER A 10 -21.19 10.18 -6.45
CA SER A 10 -22.03 9.06 -6.02
C SER A 10 -21.68 7.76 -6.74
N SER A 11 -21.33 7.84 -8.03
CA SER A 11 -20.90 6.68 -8.83
C SER A 11 -19.54 6.16 -8.38
N ASP A 12 -18.61 7.05 -8.04
CA ASP A 12 -17.26 6.68 -7.56
C ASP A 12 -17.32 6.10 -6.14
N GLU A 13 -18.17 6.64 -5.26
CA GLU A 13 -18.45 6.08 -3.93
C GLU A 13 -19.08 4.69 -4.01
N LEU A 14 -19.93 4.43 -5.00
CA LEU A 14 -20.54 3.12 -5.22
C LEU A 14 -19.58 2.11 -5.85
N GLN A 15 -18.57 2.55 -6.62
CA GLN A 15 -17.57 1.69 -7.25
C GLN A 15 -16.50 1.18 -6.27
N HIS A 16 -16.28 1.87 -5.13
CA HIS A 16 -15.23 1.52 -4.17
C HIS A 16 -15.74 1.44 -2.72
N PRO A 17 -16.75 0.58 -2.41
CA PRO A 17 -17.25 0.44 -1.03
C PRO A 17 -16.17 -0.04 -0.05
N ARG A 18 -15.17 -0.79 -0.52
CA ARG A 18 -14.03 -1.27 0.27
C ARG A 18 -13.11 -0.14 0.69
N ARG A 19 -12.95 0.90 -0.14
CA ARG A 19 -12.15 2.07 0.20
C ARG A 19 -12.69 2.80 1.43
N ASN A 20 -14.00 2.95 1.54
CA ASN A 20 -14.65 3.56 2.70
C ASN A 20 -14.44 2.74 3.98
N LEU A 21 -14.53 1.41 3.88
CA LEU A 21 -14.23 0.52 5.01
C LEU A 21 -12.75 0.62 5.42
N GLY A 22 -11.83 0.62 4.46
CA GLY A 22 -10.40 0.82 4.72
C GLY A 22 -10.13 2.13 5.46
N GLN A 23 -10.74 3.23 5.03
CA GLN A 23 -10.62 4.54 5.69
C GLN A 23 -11.16 4.53 7.12
N ARG A 24 -12.28 3.86 7.36
CA ARG A 24 -12.87 3.74 8.71
C ARG A 24 -11.94 2.99 9.66
N PHE A 25 -11.41 1.86 9.23
CA PHE A 25 -10.45 1.08 10.02
C PHE A 25 -9.16 1.87 10.28
N ARG A 26 -8.66 2.59 9.28
CA ARG A 26 -7.51 3.47 9.45
C ARG A 26 -7.78 4.57 10.49
N ALA A 27 -8.93 5.23 10.41
CA ALA A 27 -9.33 6.24 11.38
C ALA A 27 -9.43 5.69 12.80
N GLN A 28 -9.96 4.48 12.96
CA GLN A 28 -10.00 3.78 14.26
C GLN A 28 -8.58 3.47 14.77
N SER A 29 -7.70 2.99 13.90
CA SER A 29 -6.30 2.75 14.25
C SER A 29 -5.62 4.03 14.76
N GLU A 30 -5.80 5.16 14.07
CA GLU A 30 -5.27 6.47 14.48
C GLU A 30 -5.79 6.90 15.86
N ARG A 31 -7.07 6.66 16.14
CA ARG A 31 -7.66 6.94 17.45
C ARG A 31 -7.00 6.12 18.56
N PHE A 32 -6.81 4.83 18.35
CA PHE A 32 -6.16 3.97 19.34
C PHE A 32 -4.69 4.34 19.53
N MET A 33 -3.99 4.76 18.49
CA MET A 33 -2.62 5.28 18.62
C MET A 33 -2.56 6.54 19.47
N LYS A 34 -3.49 7.46 19.30
CA LYS A 34 -3.61 8.67 20.13
C LYS A 34 -3.93 8.33 21.59
N LEU A 35 -4.84 7.39 21.83
CA LEU A 35 -5.15 6.91 23.16
C LEU A 35 -3.93 6.25 23.83
N ALA A 36 -3.16 5.47 23.09
CA ALA A 36 -1.93 4.86 23.58
C ALA A 36 -0.91 5.91 24.05
N SER A 37 -0.84 7.04 23.36
CA SER A 37 0.05 8.15 23.75
C SER A 37 -0.44 8.91 24.97
N LYS A 38 -1.76 8.94 25.23
CA LYS A 38 -2.36 9.70 26.34
C LYS A 38 -2.51 8.88 27.62
N ASP A 39 -2.63 7.56 27.51
CA ASP A 39 -2.84 6.65 28.64
C ASP A 39 -1.71 5.60 28.67
N PRO A 40 -0.62 5.88 29.41
CA PRO A 40 0.52 4.96 29.50
C PRO A 40 0.16 3.60 30.11
N GLU A 41 -0.84 3.53 30.99
CA GLU A 41 -1.24 2.27 31.65
C GLU A 41 -1.88 1.29 30.65
N ARG A 42 -2.60 1.82 29.64
CA ARG A 42 -3.26 1.04 28.59
C ARG A 42 -2.55 1.12 27.24
N LYS A 43 -1.32 1.57 27.21
CA LYS A 43 -0.57 1.79 25.98
C LYS A 43 -0.56 0.55 25.08
N TYR A 44 -0.17 -0.59 25.61
CA TYR A 44 -0.04 -1.81 24.81
C TYR A 44 -1.40 -2.37 24.37
N GLU A 45 -2.42 -2.28 25.19
CA GLU A 45 -3.78 -2.65 24.82
C GLU A 45 -4.30 -1.78 23.67
N ASN A 46 -4.12 -0.47 23.75
CA ASN A 46 -4.51 0.45 22.68
C ASN A 46 -3.70 0.24 21.41
N LEU A 47 -2.39 -0.04 21.52
CA LEU A 47 -1.57 -0.36 20.35
C LEU A 47 -1.97 -1.69 19.69
N ALA A 48 -2.40 -2.67 20.47
CA ALA A 48 -2.93 -3.93 19.93
C ALA A 48 -4.21 -3.70 19.11
N TRP A 49 -5.11 -2.85 19.59
CA TRP A 49 -6.30 -2.43 18.85
C TRP A 49 -5.95 -1.63 17.60
N ALA A 50 -4.97 -0.73 17.69
CA ALA A 50 -4.47 0.02 16.54
C ALA A 50 -3.90 -0.92 15.47
N GLU A 51 -3.13 -1.93 15.85
CA GLU A 51 -2.60 -2.95 14.95
C GLU A 51 -3.72 -3.72 14.25
N GLN A 52 -4.70 -4.21 15.00
CA GLN A 52 -5.81 -4.96 14.43
C GLN A 52 -6.59 -4.11 13.41
N ASN A 53 -6.88 -2.86 13.73
CA ASN A 53 -7.60 -1.96 12.83
C ASN A 53 -6.78 -1.60 11.58
N SER A 54 -5.48 -1.39 11.72
CA SER A 54 -4.62 -1.12 10.57
C SER A 54 -4.48 -2.33 9.63
N ARG A 55 -4.46 -3.54 10.16
CA ARG A 55 -4.53 -4.78 9.35
C ARG A 55 -5.84 -4.89 8.61
N GLN A 56 -6.97 -4.58 9.26
CA GLN A 56 -8.27 -4.55 8.60
C GLN A 56 -8.34 -3.50 7.49
N ALA A 57 -7.72 -2.34 7.70
CA ALA A 57 -7.64 -1.30 6.68
C ALA A 57 -6.94 -1.80 5.41
N ILE A 58 -5.81 -2.48 5.53
CA ILE A 58 -5.09 -3.08 4.41
C ILE A 58 -5.91 -4.20 3.77
N LEU A 59 -6.57 -5.04 4.56
CA LEU A 59 -7.40 -6.13 4.05
C LEU A 59 -8.54 -5.62 3.16
N HIS A 60 -9.15 -4.50 3.52
CA HIS A 60 -10.23 -3.90 2.75
C HIS A 60 -9.74 -3.03 1.59
N ASP A 61 -8.62 -2.33 1.76
CA ASP A 61 -8.03 -1.50 0.71
C ASP A 61 -6.49 -1.48 0.81
N PHE A 62 -5.85 -2.47 0.20
CA PHE A 62 -4.39 -2.56 0.17
C PHE A 62 -3.74 -1.58 -0.82
N THR A 63 -4.50 -0.91 -1.68
CA THR A 63 -3.97 0.05 -2.65
C THR A 63 -3.79 1.46 -2.08
N ASP A 64 -4.38 1.76 -0.93
CA ASP A 64 -4.17 3.02 -0.23
C ASP A 64 -2.88 2.94 0.61
N TYR A 65 -1.84 3.67 0.19
CA TYR A 65 -0.54 3.67 0.87
C TYR A 65 -0.61 4.06 2.34
N ARG A 66 -1.59 4.88 2.73
CA ARG A 66 -1.78 5.35 4.11
C ARG A 66 -2.11 4.20 5.06
N ASN A 67 -2.77 3.16 4.58
CA ASN A 67 -3.07 1.96 5.37
C ASN A 67 -1.79 1.19 5.72
N TRP A 68 -0.83 1.12 4.80
CA TRP A 68 0.48 0.50 5.06
C TRP A 68 1.32 1.32 6.03
N LEU A 69 1.31 2.65 5.89
CA LEU A 69 2.06 3.54 6.77
C LEU A 69 1.59 3.42 8.22
N ILE A 70 0.28 3.38 8.45
CA ILE A 70 -0.24 3.30 9.81
C ILE A 70 0.09 1.95 10.46
N LEU A 71 0.08 0.86 9.71
CA LEU A 71 0.50 -0.44 10.23
C LEU A 71 2.00 -0.42 10.61
N ALA A 72 2.84 0.14 9.76
CA ALA A 72 4.26 0.26 10.05
C ALA A 72 4.52 1.11 11.32
N ARG A 73 3.83 2.24 11.47
CA ARG A 73 3.93 3.09 12.66
C ARG A 73 3.48 2.36 13.92
N THR A 74 2.39 1.62 13.84
CA THR A 74 1.90 0.81 14.97
C THR A 74 2.92 -0.23 15.37
N LYS A 75 3.53 -0.93 14.43
CA LYS A 75 4.60 -1.90 14.67
C LYS A 75 5.82 -1.25 15.34
N LYS A 76 6.20 -0.07 14.87
CA LYS A 76 7.29 0.71 15.48
C LYS A 76 6.99 1.10 16.92
N MET A 77 5.77 1.57 17.20
CA MET A 77 5.34 1.93 18.56
C MET A 77 5.29 0.71 19.48
N LEU A 78 4.99 -0.47 18.95
CA LEU A 78 5.05 -1.75 19.66
C LEU A 78 6.48 -2.29 19.82
N GLU A 79 7.46 -1.62 19.25
CA GLU A 79 8.85 -2.09 19.17
C GLU A 79 8.99 -3.49 18.54
N ASP A 80 8.10 -3.80 17.62
CA ASP A 80 8.01 -5.08 16.93
C ASP A 80 8.84 -5.06 15.63
N SER A 81 10.14 -5.28 15.77
CA SER A 81 11.10 -5.30 14.66
C SER A 81 10.76 -6.38 13.64
N ASN A 82 10.46 -7.59 14.11
CA ASN A 82 10.08 -8.71 13.23
C ASN A 82 8.75 -8.44 12.51
N GLY A 83 7.80 -7.82 13.18
CA GLY A 83 6.54 -7.39 12.58
C GLY A 83 6.75 -6.36 11.47
N LEU A 84 7.64 -5.40 11.65
CA LEU A 84 8.02 -4.45 10.60
C LEU A 84 8.64 -5.14 9.38
N LYS A 85 9.52 -6.11 9.62
CA LYS A 85 10.09 -6.94 8.55
C LYS A 85 8.99 -7.62 7.74
N LEU A 86 8.03 -8.26 8.41
CA LEU A 86 6.92 -8.96 7.77
C LEU A 86 6.03 -8.00 6.95
N VAL A 87 5.78 -6.79 7.44
CA VAL A 87 5.02 -5.76 6.70
C VAL A 87 5.75 -5.37 5.42
N LEU A 88 7.05 -5.17 5.47
CA LEU A 88 7.87 -4.86 4.30
C LEU A 88 7.90 -6.00 3.30
N GLU A 89 8.10 -7.23 3.76
CA GLU A 89 8.07 -8.42 2.91
C GLU A 89 6.71 -8.57 2.21
N ASP A 90 5.62 -8.34 2.95
CA ASP A 90 4.26 -8.38 2.40
C ASP A 90 4.04 -7.31 1.34
N LEU A 91 4.49 -6.08 1.59
CA LEU A 91 4.42 -5.00 0.60
C LEU A 91 5.19 -5.35 -0.68
N PHE A 92 6.41 -5.86 -0.57
CA PHE A 92 7.19 -6.25 -1.74
C PHE A 92 6.51 -7.37 -2.52
N THR A 93 5.90 -8.33 -1.85
CA THR A 93 5.11 -9.39 -2.48
C THR A 93 3.93 -8.81 -3.26
N VAL A 94 3.18 -7.88 -2.68
CA VAL A 94 2.08 -7.18 -3.37
C VAL A 94 2.56 -6.39 -4.58
N LEU A 95 3.78 -5.84 -4.53
CA LEU A 95 4.41 -5.15 -5.65
C LEU A 95 5.03 -6.11 -6.70
N GLY A 96 4.85 -7.41 -6.54
CA GLY A 96 5.38 -8.42 -7.47
C GLY A 96 6.88 -8.62 -7.37
N ARG A 97 7.48 -8.28 -6.22
CA ARG A 97 8.90 -8.46 -5.93
C ARG A 97 9.08 -9.59 -4.92
N ASP A 98 10.06 -10.47 -5.17
CA ASP A 98 10.39 -11.53 -4.23
C ASP A 98 11.24 -10.96 -3.08
N PRO A 99 10.74 -10.97 -1.83
CA PRO A 99 11.48 -10.46 -0.68
C PRO A 99 12.80 -11.23 -0.41
N GLU A 100 12.85 -12.52 -0.73
CA GLU A 100 14.03 -13.34 -0.53
C GLU A 100 15.24 -12.91 -1.40
N ASN A 101 14.94 -12.31 -2.55
CA ASN A 101 15.96 -11.80 -3.47
C ASN A 101 16.38 -10.36 -3.17
N LEU A 102 15.78 -9.72 -2.16
CA LEU A 102 16.09 -8.34 -1.79
C LEU A 102 17.16 -8.31 -0.69
N THR A 103 18.42 -8.21 -1.10
CA THR A 103 19.57 -8.09 -0.18
C THR A 103 19.44 -6.91 0.78
N GLN A 104 18.67 -5.89 0.43
CA GLN A 104 18.39 -4.71 1.23
C GLN A 104 17.68 -5.04 2.56
N LEU A 105 16.97 -6.17 2.64
CA LEU A 105 16.20 -6.58 3.81
C LEU A 105 16.99 -7.48 4.77
N VAL A 106 18.18 -7.96 4.39
CA VAL A 106 18.88 -9.02 5.14
C VAL A 106 19.34 -8.56 6.53
N ASP A 107 19.90 -7.36 6.64
CA ASP A 107 20.46 -6.84 7.90
C ASP A 107 19.93 -5.43 8.22
N LEU A 108 18.69 -5.13 7.85
CA LEU A 108 18.11 -3.83 8.09
C LEU A 108 17.73 -3.64 9.56
N ASP A 109 18.04 -2.48 10.11
CA ASP A 109 17.48 -2.02 11.38
C ASP A 109 16.03 -1.56 11.17
N TYR A 110 15.08 -2.50 11.30
CA TYR A 110 13.68 -2.26 10.99
C TYR A 110 13.03 -1.21 11.88
N LEU A 111 13.39 -1.15 13.17
CA LEU A 111 12.82 -0.16 14.09
C LEU A 111 13.20 1.26 13.71
N ASN A 112 14.42 1.49 13.24
CA ASN A 112 14.89 2.81 12.87
C ASN A 112 14.66 3.17 11.41
N LEU A 113 14.72 2.20 10.50
CA LEU A 113 14.73 2.43 9.05
C LEU A 113 13.54 1.82 8.31
N GLY A 114 12.77 0.94 8.94
CA GLY A 114 11.69 0.20 8.29
C GLY A 114 10.57 1.09 7.75
N GLU A 115 10.12 2.07 8.54
CA GLU A 115 9.08 3.02 8.12
C GLU A 115 9.55 3.89 6.95
N GLU A 116 10.80 4.35 6.98
CA GLU A 116 11.38 5.14 5.88
C GLU A 116 11.51 4.33 4.60
N LEU A 117 11.94 3.07 4.70
CA LEU A 117 12.03 2.18 3.54
C LEU A 117 10.66 1.90 2.94
N LEU A 118 9.66 1.66 3.79
CA LEU A 118 8.28 1.46 3.35
C LEU A 118 7.74 2.70 2.63
N SER A 119 7.91 3.88 3.20
CA SER A 119 7.50 5.15 2.59
C SER A 119 8.20 5.40 1.25
N ALA A 120 9.50 5.17 1.19
CA ALA A 120 10.28 5.35 -0.03
C ALA A 120 9.85 4.37 -1.12
N THR A 121 9.54 3.13 -0.75
CA THR A 121 9.05 2.11 -1.68
C THR A 121 7.69 2.51 -2.26
N LEU A 122 6.75 2.91 -1.41
CA LEU A 122 5.41 3.34 -1.83
C LEU A 122 5.43 4.62 -2.67
N LEU A 123 6.36 5.52 -2.40
CA LEU A 123 6.54 6.74 -3.19
C LEU A 123 7.12 6.45 -4.58
N ARG A 124 8.10 5.53 -4.64
CA ARG A 124 8.75 5.15 -5.89
C ARG A 124 7.89 4.25 -6.77
N ASP A 125 7.11 3.38 -6.16
CA ASP A 125 6.31 2.34 -6.83
C ASP A 125 4.88 2.36 -6.26
N PRO A 126 4.05 3.37 -6.63
CA PRO A 126 2.72 3.53 -6.08
C PRO A 126 1.81 2.35 -6.39
N LEU A 127 1.01 1.95 -5.40
CA LEU A 127 0.01 0.88 -5.55
C LEU A 127 -1.20 1.34 -6.36
N ASP A 128 -1.56 2.63 -6.25
CA ASP A 128 -2.63 3.21 -7.07
C ASP A 128 -2.18 3.29 -8.54
N PRO A 129 -2.97 2.77 -9.49
CA PRO A 129 -2.56 2.72 -10.89
C PRO A 129 -2.44 4.10 -11.53
N ASP A 130 -3.22 5.08 -11.11
CA ASP A 130 -3.16 6.44 -11.66
C ASP A 130 -1.91 7.18 -11.16
N GLU A 131 -1.60 7.06 -9.87
CA GLU A 131 -0.36 7.60 -9.29
C GLU A 131 0.88 6.94 -9.91
N TRP A 132 0.84 5.62 -10.11
CA TRP A 132 1.91 4.88 -10.77
C TRP A 132 2.12 5.38 -12.21
N TRP A 133 1.03 5.58 -12.96
CA TRP A 133 1.08 6.05 -14.35
C TRP A 133 1.66 7.47 -14.43
N GLU A 134 1.24 8.38 -13.58
CA GLU A 134 1.83 9.72 -13.49
C GLU A 134 3.33 9.66 -13.19
N LYS A 135 3.72 8.79 -12.27
CA LYS A 135 5.11 8.62 -11.85
C LYS A 135 6.01 8.15 -12.99
N ILE A 136 5.59 7.15 -13.77
CA ILE A 136 6.39 6.65 -14.89
C ILE A 136 6.46 7.63 -16.06
N ASN A 137 5.43 8.47 -16.26
CA ASN A 137 5.42 9.50 -17.29
C ASN A 137 6.38 10.67 -17.00
N GLU A 138 6.74 10.90 -15.73
CA GLU A 138 7.76 11.87 -15.34
C GLU A 138 9.18 11.42 -15.72
N LYS A 139 9.36 10.15 -16.02
CA LYS A 139 10.65 9.52 -16.39
C LYS A 139 10.64 9.10 -17.87
N SER A 140 11.64 8.34 -18.27
CA SER A 140 11.64 7.68 -19.58
C SER A 140 10.59 6.58 -19.61
N ILE A 141 9.42 6.90 -20.17
CA ILE A 141 8.28 5.98 -20.20
C ILE A 141 8.61 4.65 -20.88
N ASP A 142 9.42 4.67 -21.95
CA ASP A 142 9.77 3.45 -22.67
C ASP A 142 10.58 2.48 -21.82
N VAL A 143 11.51 3.00 -21.01
CA VAL A 143 12.29 2.19 -20.07
C VAL A 143 11.40 1.61 -18.97
N GLU A 144 10.50 2.41 -18.42
CA GLU A 144 9.58 1.98 -17.37
C GLU A 144 8.59 0.92 -17.87
N LEU A 145 8.12 1.04 -19.12
CA LEU A 145 7.24 0.04 -19.73
C LEU A 145 7.97 -1.29 -19.98
N GLU A 146 9.24 -1.26 -20.39
CA GLU A 146 10.06 -2.48 -20.51
C GLU A 146 10.28 -3.15 -19.15
N LEU A 147 10.55 -2.39 -18.10
CA LEU A 147 10.65 -2.91 -16.73
C LEU A 147 9.32 -3.51 -16.26
N PHE A 148 8.20 -2.90 -16.59
CA PHE A 148 6.87 -3.43 -16.30
C PHE A 148 6.64 -4.78 -17.00
N LYS A 149 6.99 -4.91 -18.30
CA LYS A 149 6.89 -6.16 -19.03
C LYS A 149 7.74 -7.27 -18.40
N GLU A 150 8.98 -6.96 -18.02
CA GLU A 150 9.87 -7.92 -17.39
C GLU A 150 9.33 -8.39 -16.03
N ARG A 151 8.78 -7.49 -15.23
CA ARG A 151 8.15 -7.84 -13.96
C ARG A 151 6.89 -8.70 -14.17
N CYS A 152 6.08 -8.44 -15.19
CA CYS A 152 4.93 -9.27 -15.53
C CYS A 152 5.30 -10.72 -15.83
N LYS A 153 6.46 -10.95 -16.45
CA LYS A 153 6.98 -12.30 -16.71
C LYS A 153 7.40 -13.04 -15.44
N LEU A 154 7.87 -12.30 -14.43
CA LEU A 154 8.36 -12.83 -13.16
C LEU A 154 7.29 -12.88 -12.07
N LEU A 155 6.09 -12.39 -12.37
CA LEU A 155 5.01 -12.25 -11.40
C LEU A 155 4.60 -13.62 -10.83
N ASP A 156 4.54 -13.70 -9.50
CA ASP A 156 3.99 -14.87 -8.81
C ASP A 156 2.46 -14.80 -8.84
N PHE A 157 1.86 -15.57 -9.76
CA PHE A 157 0.40 -15.61 -9.92
C PHE A 157 -0.35 -16.22 -8.73
N ARG A 158 0.35 -16.75 -7.74
CA ARG A 158 -0.26 -17.24 -6.49
C ARG A 158 -0.69 -16.09 -5.58
N ASP A 159 -0.07 -14.94 -5.67
CA ASP A 159 -0.51 -13.75 -4.92
C ASP A 159 -1.56 -12.96 -5.72
N ALA A 160 -2.82 -13.07 -5.26
CA ALA A 160 -3.95 -12.41 -5.91
C ALA A 160 -3.83 -10.87 -5.87
N ARG A 161 -3.21 -10.31 -4.83
CA ARG A 161 -3.04 -8.86 -4.70
C ARG A 161 -2.05 -8.32 -5.72
N ALA A 162 -0.94 -9.01 -5.94
CA ALA A 162 0.02 -8.67 -6.98
C ALA A 162 -0.64 -8.71 -8.36
N ASN A 163 -1.43 -9.72 -8.64
CA ASN A 163 -2.18 -9.83 -9.90
C ASN A 163 -3.15 -8.65 -10.08
N ILE A 164 -3.82 -8.21 -9.03
CA ILE A 164 -4.72 -7.05 -9.07
C ILE A 164 -3.94 -5.77 -9.36
N VAL A 165 -2.82 -5.54 -8.69
CA VAL A 165 -1.97 -4.35 -8.91
C VAL A 165 -1.52 -4.28 -10.36
N TYR A 166 -0.95 -5.35 -10.89
CA TYR A 166 -0.45 -5.39 -12.27
C TYR A 166 -1.56 -5.35 -13.31
N GLY A 167 -2.69 -6.01 -13.05
CA GLY A 167 -3.88 -5.93 -13.91
C GLY A 167 -4.42 -4.52 -14.02
N ARG A 168 -4.52 -3.78 -12.94
CA ARG A 168 -4.95 -2.37 -12.93
C ARG A 168 -3.96 -1.45 -13.64
N ARG A 169 -2.66 -1.70 -13.49
CA ARG A 169 -1.62 -0.97 -14.23
C ARG A 169 -1.73 -1.21 -15.72
N LEU A 170 -1.96 -2.45 -16.14
CA LEU A 170 -2.18 -2.81 -17.55
C LEU A 170 -3.43 -2.11 -18.12
N GLU A 171 -4.54 -2.12 -17.38
CA GLU A 171 -5.76 -1.40 -17.76
C GLU A 171 -5.50 0.10 -17.94
N ARG A 172 -4.67 0.68 -17.07
CA ARG A 172 -4.32 2.10 -17.16
C ARG A 172 -3.49 2.41 -18.42
N ILE A 173 -2.55 1.54 -18.78
CA ILE A 173 -1.76 1.66 -20.00
C ILE A 173 -2.67 1.60 -21.24
N ILE A 174 -3.59 0.64 -21.27
CA ILE A 174 -4.53 0.45 -22.38
C ILE A 174 -5.45 1.66 -22.53
N ARG A 175 -5.92 2.24 -21.42
CA ARG A 175 -6.77 3.43 -21.42
C ARG A 175 -6.12 4.62 -22.13
N ASP A 176 -4.80 4.74 -22.06
CA ASP A 176 -4.06 5.80 -22.77
C ASP A 176 -3.68 5.43 -24.21
N GLY A 177 -4.26 4.34 -24.75
CA GLY A 177 -4.11 3.95 -26.16
C GLY A 177 -2.80 3.26 -26.51
N ARG A 178 -2.09 2.69 -25.53
CA ARG A 178 -0.87 1.93 -25.77
C ARG A 178 -1.17 0.44 -25.88
N GLU A 179 -1.65 0.06 -27.04
CA GLU A 179 -2.11 -1.31 -27.32
C GLU A 179 -0.96 -2.33 -27.53
N GLU A 180 0.29 -1.90 -27.62
CA GLU A 180 1.44 -2.73 -27.96
C GLU A 180 2.01 -3.58 -26.81
N LEU A 181 1.37 -3.55 -25.67
CA LEU A 181 1.73 -4.37 -24.54
C LEU A 181 0.82 -5.59 -24.46
#